data_b9aecb742cc7b8bdf6409310b5a17cd4
#
_entry.id   b9aecb742cc7b8bdf6409310b5a17cd4
#
_cell.length_a   1.000
_cell.length_b   1.000
_cell.length_c   1.000
_cell.angle_alpha   90.00
_cell.angle_beta   90.00
_cell.angle_gamma   90.00
#
_symmetry.space_group_name_H-M   'P 1'
#
loop_
_entity.id
_entity.type
_entity.pdbx_description
1 polymer ?
#
loop_
_entity_poly.entity_id
_entity_poly.type
_entity_poly.pdbx_seq_one_letter_code
_entity_poly.pdbx_strand_id
1 'polypeptide(L)'
;ESEQLEQLLAKLRQQLAHTRRGINTDFGVRAAQCLQLWEEIGRCEAADPCQGRSGCYFGYRFYIDCAPGGTAYGSAYLKLTEALQGLSAELAGQRVRSLIWEPKQAGLDFIIFCASPPVQISARLEALCRRLSGSGLCVTCLCAQGATLWALYTQMNAGDGQQVLRFGAAGELRTPDELHFPVAALELFHAADELAASFHEADGLRYEKALARLKGASSGAAAIDAARFTRLLGTCLGAELVWDGQFGALAAQLMAHKARIYKAGGGPGDKMDRVVDYVERHYMEDISVVYLAERLGMTPNYFSTVFHERMGQTFSAYITGVRIEHAKQMLLSRPDVRVREVAVMVGYYSPRHFSGVFKKLTGCFPSE
;
A
#
# COMPACT_ATOMS: atom_id res chain seq x y z
N GLU A 1 9.03 -29.56 10.47
CA GLU A 1 8.94 -28.72 9.26
C GLU A 1 7.77 -29.12 8.36
N SER A 2 7.59 -30.43 8.03
CA SER A 2 6.49 -30.90 7.16
C SER A 2 5.11 -30.66 7.77
N GLU A 3 4.95 -30.86 9.07
CA GLU A 3 3.68 -30.71 9.79
C GLU A 3 3.29 -29.23 9.96
N GLN A 4 4.28 -28.34 10.16
CA GLN A 4 4.08 -26.89 10.16
C GLN A 4 3.69 -26.37 8.78
N LEU A 5 4.29 -26.93 7.73
CA LEU A 5 3.96 -26.61 6.34
C LEU A 5 2.53 -27.05 6.00
N GLU A 6 2.11 -28.25 6.41
CA GLU A 6 0.75 -28.76 6.20
C GLU A 6 -0.30 -27.93 6.97
N GLN A 7 0.00 -27.53 8.21
CA GLN A 7 -0.87 -26.65 9.00
C GLN A 7 -0.98 -25.27 8.36
N LEU A 8 0.14 -24.72 7.85
CA LEU A 8 0.15 -23.45 7.11
C LEU A 8 -0.67 -23.56 5.82
N LEU A 9 -0.46 -24.60 5.03
CA LEU A 9 -1.22 -24.88 3.82
C LEU A 9 -2.72 -25.08 4.09
N ALA A 10 -3.09 -25.74 5.18
CA ALA A 10 -4.48 -25.89 5.60
C ALA A 10 -5.10 -24.53 5.97
N LYS A 11 -4.36 -23.69 6.71
CA LYS A 11 -4.77 -22.32 7.08
C LYS A 11 -4.91 -21.42 5.86
N LEU A 12 -3.98 -21.50 4.91
CA LEU A 12 -4.00 -20.79 3.64
C LEU A 12 -5.17 -21.22 2.75
N ARG A 13 -5.41 -22.54 2.64
CA ARG A 13 -6.60 -23.04 1.93
C ARG A 13 -7.90 -22.56 2.55
N GLN A 14 -7.94 -22.40 3.86
CA GLN A 14 -9.09 -21.86 4.57
C GLN A 14 -9.24 -20.34 4.33
N GLN A 15 -8.15 -19.57 4.33
CA GLN A 15 -8.16 -18.15 4.00
C GLN A 15 -8.57 -17.89 2.55
N LEU A 16 -8.04 -18.66 1.59
CA LEU A 16 -8.38 -18.56 0.17
C LEU A 16 -9.81 -19.02 -0.14
N ALA A 17 -10.38 -19.92 0.64
CA ALA A 17 -11.80 -20.24 0.54
C ALA A 17 -12.69 -19.02 0.88
N HIS A 18 -12.14 -17.99 1.55
CA HIS A 18 -12.83 -16.74 1.89
C HIS A 18 -12.65 -15.63 0.86
N THR A 19 -11.52 -15.60 0.14
CA THR A 19 -11.26 -14.64 -0.95
C THR A 19 -12.04 -14.98 -2.23
N ARG A 20 -12.77 -16.09 -2.26
CA ARG A 20 -13.39 -16.71 -3.45
C ARG A 20 -14.44 -15.88 -4.18
N ARG A 21 -14.94 -14.77 -3.67
CA ARG A 21 -16.00 -14.01 -4.37
C ARG A 21 -15.52 -13.00 -5.42
N GLY A 22 -14.22 -12.65 -5.44
CA GLY A 22 -13.63 -11.81 -6.49
C GLY A 22 -12.77 -12.58 -7.52
N ILE A 23 -12.42 -13.84 -7.21
CA ILE A 23 -11.51 -14.67 -8.02
C ILE A 23 -12.26 -15.90 -8.48
N ASN A 24 -13.03 -15.75 -9.56
CA ASN A 24 -13.94 -16.82 -10.02
C ASN A 24 -13.30 -17.78 -11.04
N THR A 25 -11.98 -17.84 -11.11
CA THR A 25 -11.24 -18.76 -11.99
C THR A 25 -10.26 -19.62 -11.20
N ASP A 26 -10.12 -20.89 -11.58
CA ASP A 26 -9.09 -21.80 -11.06
C ASP A 26 -7.66 -21.20 -11.14
N PHE A 27 -7.40 -20.39 -12.15
CA PHE A 27 -6.17 -19.61 -12.28
C PHE A 27 -5.97 -18.64 -11.11
N GLY A 28 -6.94 -17.78 -10.81
CA GLY A 28 -6.81 -16.77 -9.76
C GLY A 28 -6.56 -17.39 -8.39
N VAL A 29 -7.26 -18.48 -8.06
CA VAL A 29 -7.07 -19.21 -6.79
C VAL A 29 -5.66 -19.78 -6.69
N ARG A 30 -5.17 -20.45 -7.74
CA ARG A 30 -3.83 -21.06 -7.73
C ARG A 30 -2.72 -20.00 -7.73
N ALA A 31 -2.88 -18.93 -8.51
CA ALA A 31 -1.91 -17.84 -8.53
C ALA A 31 -1.82 -17.14 -7.17
N ALA A 32 -2.96 -16.84 -6.53
CA ALA A 32 -2.98 -16.25 -5.19
C ALA A 32 -2.32 -17.18 -4.15
N GLN A 33 -2.54 -18.50 -4.23
CA GLN A 33 -1.86 -19.48 -3.37
C GLN A 33 -0.34 -19.43 -3.53
N CYS A 34 0.15 -19.39 -4.77
CA CYS A 34 1.58 -19.30 -5.03
C CYS A 34 2.17 -18.00 -4.46
N LEU A 35 1.53 -16.86 -4.72
CA LEU A 35 2.01 -15.55 -4.25
C LEU A 35 2.05 -15.48 -2.73
N GLN A 36 1.02 -15.97 -2.06
CA GLN A 36 0.98 -15.99 -0.60
C GLN A 36 2.06 -16.89 0.01
N LEU A 37 2.30 -18.07 -0.55
CA LEU A 37 3.38 -18.94 -0.10
C LEU A 37 4.76 -18.30 -0.28
N TRP A 38 4.98 -17.58 -1.37
CA TRP A 38 6.24 -16.85 -1.56
C TRP A 38 6.43 -15.71 -0.57
N GLU A 39 5.37 -14.97 -0.24
CA GLU A 39 5.44 -13.90 0.76
C GLU A 39 5.65 -14.42 2.19
N GLU A 40 5.15 -15.63 2.51
CA GLU A 40 5.25 -16.20 3.86
C GLU A 40 6.53 -17.01 4.10
N ILE A 41 6.95 -17.80 3.11
CA ILE A 41 8.05 -18.75 3.26
C ILE A 41 9.17 -18.63 2.22
N GLY A 42 9.08 -17.63 1.32
CA GLY A 42 10.11 -17.36 0.29
C GLY A 42 10.20 -18.43 -0.82
N ARG A 43 9.29 -19.39 -0.85
CA ARG A 43 9.26 -20.48 -1.85
C ARG A 43 7.84 -20.94 -2.14
N CYS A 44 7.62 -21.53 -3.31
CA CYS A 44 6.36 -22.16 -3.69
C CYS A 44 6.63 -23.54 -4.24
N GLU A 45 5.98 -24.56 -3.67
CA GLU A 45 6.03 -25.95 -4.15
C GLU A 45 4.91 -26.25 -5.16
N ALA A 46 3.96 -25.31 -5.32
CA ALA A 46 2.87 -25.47 -6.27
C ALA A 46 3.36 -25.24 -7.70
N ALA A 47 2.83 -26.02 -8.64
CA ALA A 47 3.11 -25.82 -10.06
C ALA A 47 2.58 -24.46 -10.51
N ASP A 48 3.31 -23.81 -11.44
CA ASP A 48 2.88 -22.55 -12.07
C ASP A 48 1.44 -22.70 -12.63
N PRO A 49 0.51 -21.77 -12.31
CA PRO A 49 -0.89 -21.87 -12.73
C PRO A 49 -1.12 -21.98 -14.25
N CYS A 50 -0.13 -21.55 -15.04
CA CYS A 50 -0.17 -21.60 -16.49
C CYS A 50 0.90 -22.51 -17.10
N GLN A 51 1.52 -23.41 -16.32
CA GLN A 51 2.53 -24.35 -16.80
C GLN A 51 2.05 -25.10 -18.06
N GLY A 52 2.92 -25.19 -19.05
CA GLY A 52 2.61 -25.84 -20.34
C GLY A 52 1.71 -25.04 -21.28
N ARG A 53 1.37 -23.78 -20.96
CA ARG A 53 0.62 -22.89 -21.85
C ARG A 53 1.55 -21.87 -22.51
N SER A 54 1.27 -21.53 -23.77
CA SER A 54 1.98 -20.45 -24.46
C SER A 54 1.48 -19.11 -23.92
N GLY A 55 2.41 -18.27 -23.49
CA GLY A 55 2.12 -16.91 -22.96
C GLY A 55 3.12 -16.46 -21.93
N CYS A 56 2.92 -15.23 -21.47
CA CYS A 56 3.70 -14.60 -20.40
C CYS A 56 2.76 -13.98 -19.37
N TYR A 57 3.28 -13.80 -18.17
CA TYR A 57 2.65 -13.01 -17.14
C TYR A 57 3.05 -11.54 -17.29
N PHE A 58 2.08 -10.66 -17.13
CA PHE A 58 2.27 -9.21 -17.03
C PHE A 58 1.70 -8.76 -15.69
N GLY A 59 2.51 -8.07 -14.90
CA GLY A 59 2.13 -7.51 -13.60
C GLY A 59 2.15 -6.00 -13.65
N TYR A 60 1.13 -5.39 -13.08
CA TYR A 60 0.94 -3.95 -12.94
C TYR A 60 0.80 -3.62 -11.47
N ARG A 61 1.83 -3.05 -10.86
CA ARG A 61 1.82 -2.62 -9.45
C ARG A 61 1.47 -1.15 -9.36
N PHE A 62 0.39 -0.86 -8.66
CA PHE A 62 -0.08 0.49 -8.43
C PHE A 62 0.37 0.99 -7.06
N TYR A 63 0.95 2.17 -7.04
CA TYR A 63 1.26 2.93 -5.83
C TYR A 63 0.35 4.14 -5.76
N ILE A 64 -0.20 4.40 -4.58
CA ILE A 64 -1.08 5.54 -4.30
C ILE A 64 -0.35 6.41 -3.28
N ASP A 65 0.20 7.53 -3.73
CA ASP A 65 0.92 8.47 -2.90
C ASP A 65 0.04 9.70 -2.62
N CYS A 66 -0.03 10.12 -1.36
CA CYS A 66 -0.75 11.31 -0.92
C CYS A 66 -0.09 11.92 0.31
N ALA A 67 -0.44 13.16 0.62
CA ALA A 67 0.04 13.84 1.81
C ALA A 67 -0.42 13.16 3.11
N PRO A 68 0.34 13.29 4.21
CA PRO A 68 -0.08 12.82 5.53
C PRO A 68 -1.44 13.42 5.94
N GLY A 69 -2.33 12.59 6.50
CA GLY A 69 -3.67 13.02 6.89
C GLY A 69 -4.67 13.24 5.75
N GLY A 70 -4.28 12.97 4.50
CA GLY A 70 -5.14 13.11 3.32
C GLY A 70 -6.21 12.02 3.25
N THR A 71 -7.50 12.40 3.17
CA THR A 71 -8.63 11.47 3.00
C THR A 71 -8.72 10.89 1.57
N ALA A 72 -7.88 11.39 0.65
CA ALA A 72 -7.91 11.02 -0.76
C ALA A 72 -7.49 9.57 -1.03
N TYR A 73 -6.65 8.96 -0.16
CA TYR A 73 -6.15 7.60 -0.34
C TYR A 73 -7.27 6.57 -0.47
N GLY A 74 -8.18 6.50 0.50
CA GLY A 74 -9.26 5.52 0.52
C GLY A 74 -10.19 5.63 -0.70
N SER A 75 -10.53 6.85 -1.09
CA SER A 75 -11.35 7.10 -2.29
C SER A 75 -10.63 6.67 -3.57
N ALA A 76 -9.32 6.95 -3.69
CA ALA A 76 -8.52 6.53 -4.84
C ALA A 76 -8.37 5.01 -4.91
N TYR A 77 -8.10 4.38 -3.77
CA TYR A 77 -8.00 2.92 -3.65
C TYR A 77 -9.29 2.21 -4.09
N LEU A 78 -10.45 2.68 -3.60
CA LEU A 78 -11.75 2.10 -4.00
C LEU A 78 -11.99 2.25 -5.50
N LYS A 79 -11.79 3.44 -6.06
CA LYS A 79 -11.97 3.69 -7.50
C LYS A 79 -11.01 2.86 -8.36
N LEU A 80 -9.76 2.70 -7.90
CA LEU A 80 -8.78 1.84 -8.57
C LEU A 80 -9.24 0.39 -8.55
N THR A 81 -9.62 -0.13 -7.39
CA THR A 81 -10.07 -1.52 -7.23
C THR A 81 -11.32 -1.80 -8.06
N GLU A 82 -12.31 -0.92 -8.07
CA GLU A 82 -13.52 -1.04 -8.90
C GLU A 82 -13.19 -1.07 -10.39
N ALA A 83 -12.29 -0.20 -10.85
CA ALA A 83 -11.86 -0.15 -12.25
C ALA A 83 -11.12 -1.44 -12.66
N LEU A 84 -10.25 -1.97 -11.78
CA LEU A 84 -9.54 -3.23 -12.02
C LEU A 84 -10.48 -4.44 -12.02
N GLN A 85 -11.48 -4.46 -11.14
CA GLN A 85 -12.52 -5.51 -11.11
C GLN A 85 -13.34 -5.50 -12.41
N GLY A 86 -13.76 -4.32 -12.89
CA GLY A 86 -14.43 -4.16 -14.17
C GLY A 86 -13.60 -4.67 -15.33
N LEU A 87 -12.30 -4.30 -15.38
CA LEU A 87 -11.37 -4.77 -16.38
C LEU A 87 -11.15 -6.30 -16.32
N SER A 88 -11.03 -6.86 -15.12
CA SER A 88 -10.90 -8.30 -14.91
C SER A 88 -12.11 -9.07 -15.45
N ALA A 89 -13.33 -8.56 -15.24
CA ALA A 89 -14.56 -9.16 -15.75
C ALA A 89 -14.61 -9.14 -17.29
N GLU A 90 -14.22 -8.03 -17.94
CA GLU A 90 -14.13 -7.94 -19.40
C GLU A 90 -13.12 -8.95 -19.96
N LEU A 91 -11.93 -9.04 -19.33
CA LEU A 91 -10.87 -9.96 -19.73
C LEU A 91 -11.28 -11.44 -19.61
N ALA A 92 -12.06 -11.77 -18.58
CA ALA A 92 -12.61 -13.11 -18.41
C ALA A 92 -13.54 -13.48 -19.60
N GLY A 93 -14.34 -12.54 -20.10
CA GLY A 93 -15.13 -12.71 -21.33
C GLY A 93 -14.29 -12.98 -22.58
N GLN A 94 -13.07 -12.45 -22.63
CA GLN A 94 -12.09 -12.69 -23.69
C GLN A 94 -11.16 -13.91 -23.45
N ARG A 95 -11.47 -14.71 -22.41
CA ARG A 95 -10.65 -15.85 -21.95
C ARG A 95 -9.23 -15.49 -21.53
N VAL A 96 -8.96 -14.23 -21.23
CA VAL A 96 -7.70 -13.76 -20.62
C VAL A 96 -7.79 -13.94 -19.12
N ARG A 97 -6.72 -14.47 -18.52
CA ARG A 97 -6.65 -14.73 -17.10
C ARG A 97 -6.10 -13.52 -16.37
N SER A 98 -6.76 -13.13 -15.30
CA SER A 98 -6.32 -12.00 -14.49
C SER A 98 -6.53 -12.27 -13.00
N LEU A 99 -5.76 -11.56 -12.17
CA LEU A 99 -5.81 -11.58 -10.71
C LEU A 99 -5.52 -10.18 -10.19
N ILE A 100 -6.27 -9.73 -9.19
CA ILE A 100 -5.97 -8.58 -8.36
C ILE A 100 -5.37 -9.12 -7.06
N TRP A 101 -4.20 -8.63 -6.69
CA TRP A 101 -3.45 -9.09 -5.53
C TRP A 101 -2.98 -7.90 -4.69
N GLU A 102 -3.11 -8.02 -3.37
CA GLU A 102 -2.60 -7.06 -2.40
C GLU A 102 -1.32 -7.64 -1.76
N PRO A 103 -0.13 -7.20 -2.18
CA PRO A 103 1.11 -7.67 -1.58
C PRO A 103 1.26 -7.12 -0.15
N LYS A 104 2.01 -7.83 0.72
CA LYS A 104 2.35 -7.34 2.07
C LYS A 104 3.15 -6.05 2.06
N GLN A 105 3.94 -5.84 1.01
CA GLN A 105 4.58 -4.56 0.71
C GLN A 105 3.57 -3.62 0.05
N ALA A 106 3.78 -2.31 0.16
CA ALA A 106 2.86 -1.32 -0.35
C ALA A 106 2.51 -1.52 -1.83
N GLY A 107 1.23 -1.30 -2.19
CA GLY A 107 0.75 -1.34 -3.56
C GLY A 107 -0.46 -2.24 -3.77
N LEU A 108 -0.95 -2.24 -5.01
CA LEU A 108 -2.02 -3.13 -5.50
C LEU A 108 -1.56 -3.71 -6.83
N ASP A 109 -1.50 -5.03 -6.93
CA ASP A 109 -1.04 -5.72 -8.13
C ASP A 109 -2.21 -6.19 -8.98
N PHE A 110 -2.15 -5.90 -10.28
CA PHE A 110 -3.02 -6.50 -11.29
C PHE A 110 -2.18 -7.39 -12.20
N ILE A 111 -2.40 -8.69 -12.14
CA ILE A 111 -1.61 -9.70 -12.84
C ILE A 111 -2.45 -10.30 -13.96
N ILE A 112 -1.89 -10.39 -15.16
CA ILE A 112 -2.54 -10.94 -16.35
C ILE A 112 -1.65 -12.03 -16.96
N PHE A 113 -2.26 -13.11 -17.48
CA PHE A 113 -1.57 -14.08 -18.33
C PHE A 113 -2.17 -14.06 -19.74
N CYS A 114 -1.35 -13.74 -20.75
CA CYS A 114 -1.74 -13.70 -22.15
C CYS A 114 -0.59 -14.04 -23.11
N ALA A 115 -0.93 -14.37 -24.35
CA ALA A 115 0.03 -14.82 -25.36
C ALA A 115 0.84 -13.67 -26.00
N SER A 116 0.35 -12.43 -25.93
CA SER A 116 0.99 -11.24 -26.51
C SER A 116 0.90 -10.05 -25.55
N PRO A 117 1.80 -9.06 -25.67
CA PRO A 117 1.80 -7.88 -24.82
C PRO A 117 0.43 -7.17 -24.84
N PRO A 118 -0.14 -6.85 -23.67
CA PRO A 118 -1.49 -6.30 -23.57
C PRO A 118 -1.50 -4.77 -23.74
N VAL A 119 -1.09 -4.27 -24.92
CA VAL A 119 -0.93 -2.83 -25.22
C VAL A 119 -2.20 -2.02 -24.93
N GLN A 120 -3.38 -2.52 -25.33
CA GLN A 120 -4.65 -1.82 -25.05
C GLN A 120 -4.95 -1.74 -23.55
N ILE A 121 -4.60 -2.78 -22.79
CA ILE A 121 -4.76 -2.80 -21.33
C ILE A 121 -3.82 -1.79 -20.70
N SER A 122 -2.54 -1.76 -21.09
CA SER A 122 -1.56 -0.79 -20.61
C SER A 122 -2.02 0.65 -20.84
N ALA A 123 -2.53 0.97 -22.04
CA ALA A 123 -3.07 2.30 -22.35
C ALA A 123 -4.28 2.68 -21.45
N ARG A 124 -5.17 1.71 -21.16
CA ARG A 124 -6.32 1.94 -20.24
C ARG A 124 -5.87 2.15 -18.81
N LEU A 125 -4.88 1.38 -18.35
CA LEU A 125 -4.33 1.52 -17.00
C LEU A 125 -3.57 2.84 -16.83
N GLU A 126 -2.84 3.27 -17.86
CA GLU A 126 -2.19 4.57 -17.88
C GLU A 126 -3.21 5.72 -17.84
N ALA A 127 -4.28 5.64 -18.62
CA ALA A 127 -5.37 6.62 -18.55
C ALA A 127 -6.04 6.64 -17.17
N LEU A 128 -6.13 5.47 -16.50
CA LEU A 128 -6.64 5.35 -15.14
C LEU A 128 -5.71 6.05 -14.13
N CYS A 129 -4.39 5.83 -14.20
CA CYS A 129 -3.41 6.52 -13.36
C CYS A 129 -3.54 8.04 -13.49
N ARG A 130 -3.58 8.56 -14.74
CA ARG A 130 -3.74 9.99 -15.01
C ARG A 130 -5.06 10.54 -14.45
N ARG A 131 -6.16 9.81 -14.61
CA ARG A 131 -7.49 10.23 -14.12
C ARG A 131 -7.57 10.25 -12.59
N LEU A 132 -6.91 9.31 -11.92
CA LEU A 132 -6.90 9.23 -10.45
C LEU A 132 -5.89 10.19 -9.82
N SER A 133 -4.83 10.54 -10.55
CA SER A 133 -3.85 11.52 -10.07
C SER A 133 -4.41 12.95 -10.19
N GLY A 134 -4.15 13.77 -9.17
CA GLY A 134 -4.64 15.14 -9.11
C GLY A 134 -3.99 15.92 -7.98
N SER A 135 -4.61 16.99 -7.53
CA SER A 135 -4.12 17.84 -6.44
C SER A 135 -4.00 17.02 -5.15
N GLY A 136 -2.78 16.82 -4.66
CA GLY A 136 -2.48 16.08 -3.43
C GLY A 136 -2.58 14.55 -3.53
N LEU A 137 -2.72 13.99 -4.73
CA LEU A 137 -2.78 12.56 -4.99
C LEU A 137 -1.97 12.19 -6.23
N CYS A 138 -1.15 11.14 -6.14
CA CYS A 138 -0.41 10.59 -7.26
C CYS A 138 -0.60 9.07 -7.31
N VAL A 139 -1.12 8.56 -8.44
CA VAL A 139 -1.27 7.12 -8.68
C VAL A 139 -0.28 6.72 -9.76
N THR A 140 0.71 5.92 -9.40
CA THR A 140 1.79 5.46 -10.30
C THR A 140 1.66 3.96 -10.54
N CYS A 141 1.87 3.52 -11.76
CA CYS A 141 1.86 2.10 -12.12
C CYS A 141 3.22 1.66 -12.66
N LEU A 142 3.81 0.66 -12.04
CA LEU A 142 5.01 0.00 -12.54
C LEU A 142 4.64 -1.34 -13.15
N CYS A 143 5.08 -1.58 -14.40
CA CYS A 143 4.83 -2.81 -15.11
C CYS A 143 6.05 -3.74 -15.03
N ALA A 144 5.78 -5.03 -14.94
CA ALA A 144 6.78 -6.09 -15.00
C ALA A 144 6.26 -7.23 -15.89
N GLN A 145 7.16 -8.09 -16.39
CA GLN A 145 6.78 -9.27 -17.15
C GLN A 145 7.63 -10.48 -16.77
N GLY A 146 7.06 -11.67 -16.89
CA GLY A 146 7.78 -12.91 -16.60
C GLY A 146 7.23 -14.09 -17.37
N ALA A 147 8.10 -15.01 -17.79
CA ALA A 147 7.69 -16.25 -18.43
C ALA A 147 6.92 -17.17 -17.49
N THR A 148 7.18 -17.05 -16.19
CA THR A 148 6.48 -17.77 -15.11
C THR A 148 5.97 -16.77 -14.07
N LEU A 149 5.00 -17.20 -13.26
CA LEU A 149 4.50 -16.35 -12.16
C LEU A 149 5.62 -16.03 -11.15
N TRP A 150 6.54 -16.96 -10.93
CA TRP A 150 7.72 -16.74 -10.09
C TRP A 150 8.68 -15.68 -10.67
N ALA A 151 8.96 -15.74 -11.96
CA ALA A 151 9.80 -14.75 -12.62
C ALA A 151 9.17 -13.35 -12.53
N LEU A 152 7.86 -13.25 -12.74
CA LEU A 152 7.12 -11.99 -12.55
C LEU A 152 7.24 -11.51 -11.10
N TYR A 153 6.93 -12.37 -10.11
CA TYR A 153 6.98 -12.02 -8.69
C TYR A 153 8.36 -11.53 -8.29
N THR A 154 9.42 -12.25 -8.72
CA THR A 154 10.80 -11.86 -8.44
C THR A 154 11.13 -10.52 -9.04
N GLN A 155 10.69 -10.24 -10.26
CA GLN A 155 10.92 -8.95 -10.91
C GLN A 155 10.14 -7.82 -10.21
N MET A 156 8.89 -8.07 -9.80
CA MET A 156 8.07 -7.09 -9.07
C MET A 156 8.58 -6.81 -7.65
N ASN A 157 9.37 -7.71 -7.08
CA ASN A 157 9.90 -7.61 -5.72
C ASN A 157 11.44 -7.64 -5.68
N ALA A 158 12.13 -7.43 -6.81
CA ALA A 158 13.58 -7.47 -6.93
C ALA A 158 14.24 -6.34 -6.12
N GLY A 159 14.48 -6.63 -4.83
CA GLY A 159 15.14 -5.75 -3.88
C GLY A 159 14.27 -4.58 -3.39
N ASP A 160 14.78 -3.89 -2.37
CA ASP A 160 14.17 -2.68 -1.78
C ASP A 160 14.05 -1.51 -2.80
N GLY A 161 14.54 -1.72 -4.04
CA GLY A 161 14.66 -0.71 -5.08
C GLY A 161 13.40 -0.49 -5.93
N GLN A 162 12.50 -1.47 -6.09
CA GLN A 162 11.37 -1.30 -7.02
C GLN A 162 10.38 -0.23 -6.57
N GLN A 163 10.10 -0.13 -5.29
CA GLN A 163 9.22 0.90 -4.75
C GLN A 163 9.69 2.31 -5.09
N VAL A 164 11.00 2.55 -5.07
CA VAL A 164 11.57 3.89 -5.31
C VAL A 164 11.51 4.29 -6.78
N LEU A 165 11.41 3.33 -7.70
CA LEU A 165 11.28 3.61 -9.14
C LEU A 165 10.04 4.46 -9.48
N ARG A 166 9.01 4.47 -8.59
CA ARG A 166 7.84 5.33 -8.76
C ARG A 166 8.19 6.82 -8.82
N PHE A 167 9.33 7.25 -8.25
CA PHE A 167 9.80 8.63 -8.36
C PHE A 167 10.22 9.00 -9.79
N GLY A 168 10.61 8.04 -10.60
CA GLY A 168 10.88 8.23 -12.03
C GLY A 168 9.64 8.11 -12.92
N ALA A 169 8.52 7.60 -12.38
CA ALA A 169 7.30 7.27 -13.13
C ALA A 169 6.06 8.06 -12.67
N ALA A 170 6.20 8.98 -11.74
CA ALA A 170 5.11 9.61 -10.98
C ALA A 170 3.87 9.99 -11.81
N GLY A 171 2.74 9.38 -11.47
CA GLY A 171 1.45 9.61 -12.11
C GLY A 171 1.26 8.95 -13.47
N GLU A 172 2.17 8.07 -13.89
CA GLU A 172 2.14 7.39 -15.18
C GLU A 172 2.30 5.87 -15.03
N LEU A 173 2.11 5.14 -16.14
CA LEU A 173 2.50 3.75 -16.27
C LEU A 173 3.86 3.67 -16.92
N ARG A 174 4.78 2.87 -16.35
CA ARG A 174 6.11 2.61 -16.92
C ARG A 174 6.36 1.13 -17.09
N THR A 175 6.95 0.78 -18.23
CA THR A 175 7.36 -0.59 -18.55
C THR A 175 8.75 -0.91 -18.03
N PRO A 176 9.15 -2.19 -17.90
CA PRO A 176 10.47 -2.58 -17.45
C PRO A 176 11.62 -1.94 -18.24
N ASP A 177 11.44 -1.79 -19.54
CA ASP A 177 12.47 -1.20 -20.44
C ASP A 177 12.72 0.29 -20.16
N GLU A 178 11.71 0.98 -19.60
CA GLU A 178 11.78 2.41 -19.23
C GLU A 178 12.25 2.63 -17.78
N LEU A 179 12.38 1.56 -17.00
CA LEU A 179 12.77 1.62 -15.58
C LEU A 179 14.28 1.47 -15.34
N HIS A 180 15.08 1.61 -16.39
CA HIS A 180 16.53 1.56 -16.29
C HIS A 180 17.09 2.92 -15.89
N PHE A 181 17.38 3.10 -14.60
CA PHE A 181 17.99 4.29 -14.08
C PHE A 181 19.44 4.03 -13.65
N PRO A 182 20.37 4.99 -13.86
CA PRO A 182 21.72 4.88 -13.34
C PRO A 182 21.72 4.85 -11.79
N VAL A 183 22.75 4.26 -11.20
CA VAL A 183 22.87 4.09 -9.74
C VAL A 183 22.65 5.41 -9.00
N ALA A 184 23.21 6.52 -9.50
CA ALA A 184 23.03 7.84 -8.89
C ALA A 184 21.56 8.31 -8.86
N ALA A 185 20.76 7.97 -9.87
CA ALA A 185 19.32 8.28 -9.87
C ALA A 185 18.56 7.40 -8.88
N LEU A 186 18.94 6.11 -8.77
CA LEU A 186 18.35 5.21 -7.76
C LEU A 186 18.67 5.67 -6.33
N GLU A 187 19.90 6.11 -6.08
CA GLU A 187 20.26 6.70 -4.78
C GLU A 187 19.44 7.95 -4.45
N LEU A 188 19.16 8.79 -5.46
CA LEU A 188 18.32 9.96 -5.32
C LEU A 188 16.88 9.54 -4.96
N PHE A 189 16.33 8.52 -5.62
CA PHE A 189 15.00 8.00 -5.35
C PHE A 189 14.90 7.38 -3.95
N HIS A 190 15.90 6.59 -3.54
CA HIS A 190 15.97 6.04 -2.18
C HIS A 190 15.99 7.14 -1.11
N ALA A 191 16.80 8.18 -1.32
CA ALA A 191 16.86 9.29 -0.39
C ALA A 191 15.54 10.08 -0.34
N ALA A 192 14.85 10.21 -1.46
CA ALA A 192 13.53 10.86 -1.51
C ALA A 192 12.45 10.03 -0.79
N ASP A 193 12.45 8.71 -0.97
CA ASP A 193 11.52 7.81 -0.29
C ASP A 193 11.73 7.83 1.23
N GLU A 194 12.99 7.77 1.68
CA GLU A 194 13.35 7.87 3.09
C GLU A 194 12.98 9.24 3.69
N LEU A 195 13.14 10.32 2.90
CA LEU A 195 12.75 11.66 3.32
C LEU A 195 11.22 11.78 3.47
N ALA A 196 10.45 11.24 2.53
CA ALA A 196 9.00 11.17 2.63
C ALA A 196 8.56 10.33 3.84
N ALA A 197 9.11 9.14 4.02
CA ALA A 197 8.80 8.28 5.17
C ALA A 197 9.11 8.96 6.51
N SER A 198 10.29 9.58 6.63
CA SER A 198 10.67 10.31 7.85
C SER A 198 9.77 11.52 8.16
N PHE A 199 9.24 12.17 7.11
CA PHE A 199 8.25 13.24 7.28
C PHE A 199 6.91 12.70 7.80
N HIS A 200 6.43 11.58 7.25
CA HIS A 200 5.22 10.91 7.71
C HIS A 200 5.33 10.41 9.16
N GLU A 201 6.52 9.93 9.55
CA GLU A 201 6.82 9.48 10.90
C GLU A 201 7.13 10.63 11.88
N ALA A 202 7.22 11.85 11.36
CA ALA A 202 7.65 13.05 12.10
C ALA A 202 9.01 12.89 12.80
N ASP A 203 9.92 12.12 12.20
CA ASP A 203 11.29 11.93 12.65
C ASP A 203 12.21 12.99 12.03
N GLY A 204 12.43 14.08 12.76
CA GLY A 204 13.24 15.21 12.28
C GLY A 204 14.71 14.85 12.08
N LEU A 205 15.29 13.91 12.86
CA LEU A 205 16.67 13.50 12.71
C LEU A 205 16.88 12.63 11.47
N ARG A 206 15.96 11.68 11.26
CA ARG A 206 15.93 10.83 10.06
C ARG A 206 15.70 11.67 8.80
N TYR A 207 14.82 12.68 8.88
CA TYR A 207 14.59 13.63 7.80
C TYR A 207 15.87 14.39 7.42
N GLU A 208 16.65 14.88 8.39
CA GLU A 208 17.95 15.53 8.12
C GLU A 208 18.95 14.63 7.44
N LYS A 209 19.06 13.38 7.90
CA LYS A 209 19.93 12.38 7.29
C LYS A 209 19.50 12.06 5.86
N ALA A 210 18.21 11.88 5.63
CA ALA A 210 17.65 11.64 4.30
C ALA A 210 17.90 12.84 3.36
N LEU A 211 17.72 14.07 3.85
CA LEU A 211 18.01 15.28 3.09
C LEU A 211 19.49 15.42 2.74
N ALA A 212 20.40 15.06 3.65
CA ALA A 212 21.82 15.05 3.39
C ALA A 212 22.20 14.01 2.31
N ARG A 213 21.61 12.81 2.36
CA ARG A 213 21.73 11.77 1.32
C ARG A 213 21.19 12.25 -0.02
N LEU A 214 20.01 12.87 -0.04
CA LEU A 214 19.39 13.44 -1.23
C LEU A 214 20.33 14.48 -1.89
N LYS A 215 20.98 15.32 -1.08
CA LYS A 215 21.99 16.27 -1.52
C LYS A 215 23.22 15.59 -2.14
N GLY A 216 23.72 14.53 -1.48
CA GLY A 216 24.86 13.73 -1.97
C GLY A 216 24.56 13.04 -3.30
N ALA A 217 23.32 12.60 -3.51
CA ALA A 217 22.87 11.93 -4.73
C ALA A 217 22.44 12.89 -5.86
N SER A 218 22.67 14.20 -5.71
CA SER A 218 22.23 15.24 -6.67
C SER A 218 22.75 15.06 -8.11
N SER A 219 23.88 14.33 -8.30
CA SER A 219 24.38 13.94 -9.62
C SER A 219 23.40 13.07 -10.42
N GLY A 220 22.52 12.34 -9.75
CA GLY A 220 21.45 11.55 -10.37
C GLY A 220 20.35 12.40 -11.02
N ALA A 221 20.30 13.68 -10.67
CA ALA A 221 19.30 14.63 -11.16
C ALA A 221 19.29 14.80 -12.69
N ALA A 222 20.45 14.70 -13.32
CA ALA A 222 20.60 14.83 -14.78
C ALA A 222 19.94 13.66 -15.57
N ALA A 223 19.68 12.54 -14.91
CA ALA A 223 19.15 11.33 -15.52
C ALA A 223 17.63 11.14 -15.28
N ILE A 224 16.95 12.09 -14.63
CA ILE A 224 15.56 11.97 -14.26
C ILE A 224 14.73 13.17 -14.75
N ASP A 225 13.41 12.95 -14.85
CA ASP A 225 12.45 14.03 -15.07
C ASP A 225 12.21 14.78 -13.75
N ALA A 226 12.80 15.98 -13.64
CA ALA A 226 12.72 16.81 -12.44
C ALA A 226 11.28 17.17 -12.05
N ALA A 227 10.40 17.39 -13.04
CA ALA A 227 9.01 17.74 -12.79
C ALA A 227 8.21 16.57 -12.19
N ARG A 228 8.47 15.34 -12.68
CA ARG A 228 7.87 14.13 -12.11
C ARG A 228 8.36 13.86 -10.70
N PHE A 229 9.67 13.93 -10.51
CA PHE A 229 10.30 13.73 -9.21
C PHE A 229 9.75 14.68 -8.14
N THR A 230 9.73 15.98 -8.45
CA THR A 230 9.22 17.00 -7.51
C THR A 230 7.73 16.90 -7.28
N ARG A 231 6.95 16.51 -8.28
CA ARG A 231 5.51 16.26 -8.14
C ARG A 231 5.26 15.16 -7.12
N LEU A 232 5.93 14.00 -7.24
CA LEU A 232 5.73 12.91 -6.30
C LEU A 232 6.21 13.26 -4.91
N LEU A 233 7.42 13.79 -4.79
CA LEU A 233 7.98 14.20 -3.50
C LEU A 233 7.10 15.26 -2.83
N GLY A 234 6.64 16.25 -3.59
CA GLY A 234 5.72 17.28 -3.11
C GLY A 234 4.37 16.69 -2.67
N THR A 235 3.83 15.73 -3.41
CA THR A 235 2.61 15.00 -3.03
C THR A 235 2.81 14.27 -1.70
N CYS A 236 3.89 13.52 -1.53
CA CYS A 236 4.20 12.80 -0.30
C CYS A 236 4.38 13.74 0.91
N LEU A 237 4.92 14.93 0.69
CA LEU A 237 5.16 15.91 1.76
C LEU A 237 3.99 16.89 1.98
N GLY A 238 2.97 16.89 1.12
CA GLY A 238 1.92 17.92 1.13
C GLY A 238 2.46 19.31 0.86
N ALA A 239 3.43 19.46 -0.07
CA ALA A 239 4.12 20.68 -0.41
C ALA A 239 4.18 20.88 -1.92
N GLU A 240 4.07 22.13 -2.37
CA GLU A 240 4.43 22.50 -3.73
C GLU A 240 5.95 22.68 -3.80
N LEU A 241 6.62 21.79 -4.53
CA LEU A 241 8.06 21.85 -4.74
C LEU A 241 8.36 22.25 -6.17
N VAL A 242 9.31 23.17 -6.32
CA VAL A 242 9.79 23.63 -7.62
C VAL A 242 11.28 23.30 -7.74
N TRP A 243 11.64 22.72 -8.88
CA TRP A 243 13.02 22.45 -9.22
C TRP A 243 13.39 23.19 -10.50
N ASP A 244 14.24 24.17 -10.35
CA ASP A 244 14.76 25.03 -11.44
C ASP A 244 16.05 24.48 -12.08
N GLY A 245 16.40 23.23 -11.82
CA GLY A 245 17.66 22.61 -12.23
C GLY A 245 18.79 22.76 -11.20
N GLN A 246 18.62 23.62 -10.20
CA GLN A 246 19.59 23.78 -9.11
C GLN A 246 19.12 23.03 -7.86
N PHE A 247 19.87 22.01 -7.48
CA PHE A 247 19.53 21.21 -6.30
C PHE A 247 19.50 22.03 -5.00
N GLY A 248 20.29 23.09 -4.92
CA GLY A 248 20.32 23.98 -3.77
C GLY A 248 18.97 24.64 -3.46
N ALA A 249 18.23 25.05 -4.48
CA ALA A 249 16.91 25.64 -4.33
C ALA A 249 15.88 24.62 -3.81
N LEU A 250 15.89 23.40 -4.34
CA LEU A 250 15.05 22.30 -3.83
C LEU A 250 15.39 21.96 -2.37
N ALA A 251 16.68 21.85 -2.04
CA ALA A 251 17.12 21.57 -0.68
C ALA A 251 16.70 22.65 0.31
N ALA A 252 16.72 23.94 -0.09
CA ALA A 252 16.22 25.03 0.74
C ALA A 252 14.71 24.94 1.01
N GLN A 253 13.91 24.58 -0.01
CA GLN A 253 12.46 24.34 0.13
C GLN A 253 12.21 23.17 1.10
N LEU A 254 12.93 22.07 0.98
CA LEU A 254 12.81 20.91 1.87
C LEU A 254 13.24 21.23 3.31
N MET A 255 14.29 22.04 3.51
CA MET A 255 14.68 22.51 4.84
C MET A 255 13.61 23.41 5.46
N ALA A 256 13.03 24.33 4.69
CA ALA A 256 11.94 25.17 5.17
C ALA A 256 10.71 24.31 5.53
N HIS A 257 10.45 23.26 4.75
CA HIS A 257 9.34 22.34 5.00
C HIS A 257 9.56 21.51 6.27
N LYS A 258 10.80 21.16 6.61
CA LYS A 258 11.16 20.52 7.88
C LYS A 258 10.63 21.27 9.10
N ALA A 259 10.57 22.60 9.07
CA ALA A 259 10.02 23.39 10.16
C ALA A 259 8.54 23.02 10.49
N ARG A 260 7.82 22.44 9.53
CA ARG A 260 6.48 21.90 9.77
C ARG A 260 6.48 20.64 10.64
N ILE A 261 7.50 19.77 10.52
CA ILE A 261 7.68 18.62 11.41
C ILE A 261 7.76 19.08 12.87
N TYR A 262 8.53 20.16 13.12
CA TYR A 262 8.72 20.68 14.47
C TYR A 262 7.56 21.54 14.97
N LYS A 263 6.84 22.24 14.06
CA LYS A 263 5.59 22.92 14.42
C LYS A 263 4.46 21.92 14.66
N ALA A 264 4.44 20.81 13.93
CA ALA A 264 3.57 19.66 14.19
C ALA A 264 4.08 18.78 15.36
N GLY A 265 5.35 18.91 15.73
CA GLY A 265 5.97 18.34 16.94
C GLY A 265 5.60 19.06 18.22
N GLY A 266 4.55 19.87 18.20
CA GLY A 266 3.86 20.48 19.33
C GLY A 266 3.54 19.47 20.42
N GLY A 267 2.98 19.94 21.52
CA GLY A 267 2.77 19.19 22.74
C GLY A 267 2.11 17.81 22.63
N PRO A 268 1.85 17.14 23.74
CA PRO A 268 1.23 15.80 23.75
C PRO A 268 -0.02 15.66 22.87
N GLY A 269 -0.75 16.77 22.62
CA GLY A 269 -1.94 16.82 21.77
C GLY A 269 -1.66 16.44 20.30
N ASP A 270 -0.64 17.06 19.68
CA ASP A 270 -0.30 16.80 18.27
C ASP A 270 0.25 15.38 18.04
N LYS A 271 0.88 14.79 19.08
CA LYS A 271 1.31 13.39 19.04
C LYS A 271 0.10 12.45 19.02
N MET A 272 -0.97 12.80 19.71
CA MET A 272 -2.20 12.00 19.74
C MET A 272 -2.98 12.09 18.42
N ASP A 273 -3.00 13.24 17.77
CA ASP A 273 -3.63 13.40 16.46
C ASP A 273 -2.94 12.51 15.41
N ARG A 274 -1.60 12.37 15.48
CA ARG A 274 -0.84 11.40 14.66
C ARG A 274 -1.18 9.94 14.96
N VAL A 275 -1.44 9.61 16.22
CA VAL A 275 -1.91 8.26 16.59
C VAL A 275 -3.27 7.98 15.97
N VAL A 276 -4.19 8.94 16.04
CA VAL A 276 -5.51 8.85 15.39
C VAL A 276 -5.36 8.57 13.90
N ASP A 277 -4.58 9.38 13.19
CA ASP A 277 -4.31 9.22 11.77
C ASP A 277 -3.66 7.86 11.44
N TYR A 278 -2.76 7.39 12.31
CA TYR A 278 -2.12 6.08 12.15
C TYR A 278 -3.14 4.96 12.30
N VAL A 279 -3.98 5.02 13.33
CA VAL A 279 -5.02 4.01 13.60
C VAL A 279 -6.02 3.95 12.44
N GLU A 280 -6.47 5.09 11.91
CA GLU A 280 -7.41 5.15 10.78
C GLU A 280 -6.87 4.47 9.50
N ARG A 281 -5.54 4.44 9.32
CA ARG A 281 -4.92 3.79 8.15
C ARG A 281 -4.56 2.33 8.39
N HIS A 282 -4.30 1.95 9.64
CA HIS A 282 -3.74 0.66 10.02
C HIS A 282 -4.66 -0.14 10.95
N TYR A 283 -5.93 0.26 11.12
CA TYR A 283 -6.86 -0.38 12.07
C TYR A 283 -7.02 -1.89 11.89
N MET A 284 -6.74 -2.41 10.72
CA MET A 284 -6.76 -3.85 10.43
C MET A 284 -5.59 -4.62 11.05
N GLU A 285 -4.49 -3.92 11.38
CA GLU A 285 -3.26 -4.49 11.91
C GLU A 285 -3.33 -4.66 13.43
N ASP A 286 -2.42 -5.47 13.98
CA ASP A 286 -2.27 -5.62 15.43
C ASP A 286 -1.46 -4.46 16.02
N ILE A 287 -2.16 -3.37 16.34
CA ILE A 287 -1.56 -2.15 16.88
C ILE A 287 -1.55 -2.21 18.40
N SER A 288 -0.37 -2.30 19.02
CA SER A 288 -0.23 -2.29 20.47
C SER A 288 0.10 -0.90 21.02
N VAL A 289 -0.31 -0.64 22.28
CA VAL A 289 0.08 0.56 23.04
C VAL A 289 1.60 0.68 23.14
N VAL A 290 2.29 -0.46 23.34
CA VAL A 290 3.76 -0.50 23.44
C VAL A 290 4.40 0.00 22.17
N TYR A 291 3.98 -0.51 21.02
CA TYR A 291 4.47 -0.08 19.70
C TYR A 291 4.28 1.43 19.47
N LEU A 292 3.09 1.96 19.75
CA LEU A 292 2.82 3.39 19.56
C LEU A 292 3.60 4.27 20.53
N ALA A 293 3.74 3.85 21.79
CA ALA A 293 4.49 4.56 22.79
C ALA A 293 5.98 4.66 22.41
N GLU A 294 6.60 3.56 22.00
CA GLU A 294 7.99 3.53 21.52
C GLU A 294 8.17 4.47 20.33
N ARG A 295 7.26 4.42 19.36
CA ARG A 295 7.29 5.26 18.16
C ARG A 295 7.21 6.77 18.48
N LEU A 296 6.54 7.13 19.57
CA LEU A 296 6.39 8.52 20.03
C LEU A 296 7.44 8.95 21.05
N GLY A 297 8.37 8.05 21.41
CA GLY A 297 9.36 8.29 22.46
C GLY A 297 8.71 8.49 23.84
N MET A 298 7.68 7.68 24.15
CA MET A 298 6.92 7.73 25.40
C MET A 298 6.96 6.37 26.10
N THR A 299 6.70 6.37 27.43
CA THR A 299 6.40 5.11 28.11
C THR A 299 4.94 4.68 27.82
N PRO A 300 4.62 3.37 27.79
CA PRO A 300 3.26 2.89 27.56
C PRO A 300 2.22 3.47 28.54
N ASN A 301 2.60 3.65 29.80
CA ASN A 301 1.73 4.25 30.81
C ASN A 301 1.44 5.73 30.52
N TYR A 302 2.48 6.51 30.18
CA TYR A 302 2.31 7.92 29.84
C TYR A 302 1.49 8.09 28.56
N PHE A 303 1.74 7.27 27.52
CA PHE A 303 0.91 7.22 26.33
C PHE A 303 -0.56 6.98 26.67
N SER A 304 -0.86 5.95 27.49
CA SER A 304 -2.23 5.59 27.85
C SER A 304 -2.95 6.72 28.59
N THR A 305 -2.25 7.44 29.47
CA THR A 305 -2.78 8.59 30.21
C THR A 305 -3.11 9.74 29.26
N VAL A 306 -2.14 10.16 28.43
CA VAL A 306 -2.31 11.28 27.50
C VAL A 306 -3.37 10.96 26.44
N PHE A 307 -3.40 9.71 25.95
CA PHE A 307 -4.43 9.27 25.00
C PHE A 307 -5.83 9.35 25.63
N HIS A 308 -5.98 8.85 26.85
CA HIS A 308 -7.26 8.90 27.55
C HIS A 308 -7.72 10.34 27.83
N GLU A 309 -6.82 11.20 28.28
CA GLU A 309 -7.12 12.64 28.52
C GLU A 309 -7.56 13.34 27.22
N ARG A 310 -6.92 13.02 26.09
CA ARG A 310 -7.21 13.66 24.79
C ARG A 310 -8.48 13.12 24.13
N MET A 311 -8.65 11.78 24.13
CA MET A 311 -9.72 11.09 23.42
C MET A 311 -10.95 10.76 24.29
N GLY A 312 -10.89 10.97 25.60
CA GLY A 312 -11.96 10.62 26.54
C GLY A 312 -12.17 9.12 26.73
N GLN A 313 -11.32 8.28 26.13
CA GLN A 313 -11.44 6.82 26.18
C GLN A 313 -10.08 6.14 26.05
N THR A 314 -10.01 4.85 26.40
CA THR A 314 -8.77 4.08 26.26
C THR A 314 -8.44 3.82 24.81
N PHE A 315 -7.15 3.62 24.50
CA PHE A 315 -6.71 3.26 23.14
C PHE A 315 -7.41 2.00 22.60
N SER A 316 -7.57 0.97 23.43
CA SER A 316 -8.28 -0.26 23.04
C SER A 316 -9.76 -0.02 22.71
N ALA A 317 -10.42 0.86 23.42
CA ALA A 317 -11.81 1.24 23.13
C ALA A 317 -11.88 2.02 21.81
N TYR A 318 -10.95 2.94 21.59
CA TYR A 318 -10.87 3.75 20.38
C TYR A 318 -10.68 2.90 19.11
N ILE A 319 -9.63 2.04 19.06
CA ILE A 319 -9.39 1.18 17.89
C ILE A 319 -10.54 0.20 17.65
N THR A 320 -11.16 -0.28 18.73
CA THR A 320 -12.36 -1.11 18.62
C THR A 320 -13.51 -0.34 17.97
N GLY A 321 -13.74 0.90 18.35
CA GLY A 321 -14.74 1.78 17.75
C GLY A 321 -14.50 2.01 16.27
N VAL A 322 -13.26 2.33 15.88
CA VAL A 322 -12.84 2.51 14.48
C VAL A 322 -13.13 1.23 13.66
N ARG A 323 -12.72 0.07 14.14
CA ARG A 323 -12.97 -1.22 13.48
C ARG A 323 -14.46 -1.50 13.28
N ILE A 324 -15.29 -1.22 14.27
CA ILE A 324 -16.74 -1.43 14.19
C ILE A 324 -17.39 -0.45 13.22
N GLU A 325 -16.93 0.80 13.16
CA GLU A 325 -17.46 1.77 12.20
C GLU A 325 -17.16 1.38 10.76
N HIS A 326 -15.92 0.97 10.48
CA HIS A 326 -15.57 0.41 9.17
C HIS A 326 -16.36 -0.86 8.84
N ALA A 327 -16.61 -1.73 9.83
CA ALA A 327 -17.43 -2.93 9.64
C ALA A 327 -18.88 -2.58 9.27
N LYS A 328 -19.49 -1.57 9.89
CA LYS A 328 -20.84 -1.08 9.53
C LYS A 328 -20.88 -0.61 8.08
N GLN A 329 -19.90 0.21 7.68
CA GLN A 329 -19.83 0.73 6.31
C GLN A 329 -19.69 -0.41 5.30
N MET A 330 -18.88 -1.44 5.59
CA MET A 330 -18.71 -2.61 4.73
C MET A 330 -20.00 -3.43 4.63
N LEU A 331 -20.72 -3.66 5.74
CA LEU A 331 -21.96 -4.41 5.76
C LEU A 331 -23.07 -3.68 5.02
N LEU A 332 -23.18 -2.36 5.18
CA LEU A 332 -24.17 -1.54 4.49
C LEU A 332 -23.90 -1.42 2.99
N SER A 333 -22.61 -1.28 2.60
CA SER A 333 -22.23 -1.12 1.20
C SER A 333 -22.21 -2.44 0.41
N ARG A 334 -22.12 -3.58 1.09
CA ARG A 334 -22.02 -4.93 0.50
C ARG A 334 -22.96 -5.92 1.20
N PRO A 335 -24.26 -5.94 0.88
CA PRO A 335 -25.24 -6.82 1.54
C PRO A 335 -24.90 -8.32 1.45
N ASP A 336 -24.12 -8.71 0.43
CA ASP A 336 -23.71 -10.11 0.21
C ASP A 336 -22.43 -10.52 0.95
N VAL A 337 -21.74 -9.60 1.61
CA VAL A 337 -20.52 -9.91 2.34
C VAL A 337 -20.84 -10.73 3.59
N ARG A 338 -20.05 -11.78 3.82
CA ARG A 338 -20.27 -12.59 5.04
C ARG A 338 -19.69 -11.87 6.26
N VAL A 339 -20.43 -11.89 7.36
CA VAL A 339 -20.02 -11.33 8.65
C VAL A 339 -18.59 -11.76 9.05
N ARG A 340 -18.24 -13.02 8.76
CA ARG A 340 -16.91 -13.57 9.00
C ARG A 340 -15.82 -12.90 8.17
N GLU A 341 -16.09 -12.56 6.94
CA GLU A 341 -15.17 -11.86 6.05
C GLU A 341 -14.93 -10.43 6.53
N VAL A 342 -16.02 -9.74 6.91
CA VAL A 342 -15.92 -8.41 7.51
C VAL A 342 -15.09 -8.42 8.80
N ALA A 343 -15.29 -9.42 9.67
CA ALA A 343 -14.50 -9.55 10.89
C ALA A 343 -12.99 -9.57 10.61
N VAL A 344 -12.56 -10.36 9.62
CA VAL A 344 -11.14 -10.43 9.22
C VAL A 344 -10.67 -9.12 8.61
N MET A 345 -11.45 -8.52 7.69
CA MET A 345 -11.10 -7.26 7.02
C MET A 345 -10.92 -6.10 8.00
N VAL A 346 -11.60 -6.12 9.14
CA VAL A 346 -11.45 -5.09 10.17
C VAL A 346 -10.53 -5.49 11.32
N GLY A 347 -9.71 -6.53 11.12
CA GLY A 347 -8.64 -6.91 12.05
C GLY A 347 -9.09 -7.77 13.25
N TYR A 348 -10.18 -8.55 13.14
CA TYR A 348 -10.57 -9.53 14.14
C TYR A 348 -10.20 -10.95 13.72
N TYR A 349 -9.41 -11.65 14.51
CA TYR A 349 -9.07 -13.06 14.29
C TYR A 349 -10.26 -14.01 14.56
N SER A 350 -11.20 -13.61 15.42
CA SER A 350 -12.36 -14.43 15.81
C SER A 350 -13.67 -13.77 15.38
N PRO A 351 -14.42 -14.34 14.42
CA PRO A 351 -15.74 -13.84 14.03
C PRO A 351 -16.77 -13.84 15.18
N ARG A 352 -16.61 -14.77 16.12
CA ARG A 352 -17.48 -14.83 17.32
C ARG A 352 -17.21 -13.65 18.25
N HIS A 353 -15.93 -13.34 18.47
CA HIS A 353 -15.54 -12.17 19.27
C HIS A 353 -15.99 -10.88 18.58
N PHE A 354 -15.76 -10.75 17.27
CA PHE A 354 -16.26 -9.63 16.46
C PHE A 354 -17.76 -9.41 16.62
N SER A 355 -18.57 -10.46 16.43
CA SER A 355 -20.04 -10.37 16.53
C SER A 355 -20.52 -9.94 17.92
N GLY A 356 -19.83 -10.40 18.98
CA GLY A 356 -20.12 -9.98 20.34
C GLY A 356 -19.78 -8.50 20.57
N VAL A 357 -18.62 -8.03 20.11
CA VAL A 357 -18.20 -6.62 20.20
C VAL A 357 -19.09 -5.73 19.36
N PHE A 358 -19.41 -6.14 18.12
CA PHE A 358 -20.32 -5.41 17.23
C PHE A 358 -21.68 -5.20 17.87
N LYS A 359 -22.32 -6.28 18.39
CA LYS A 359 -23.59 -6.17 19.10
C LYS A 359 -23.53 -5.25 20.32
N LYS A 360 -22.44 -5.34 21.10
CA LYS A 360 -22.25 -4.50 22.29
C LYS A 360 -22.22 -3.01 21.94
N LEU A 361 -21.61 -2.63 20.80
CA LEU A 361 -21.42 -1.24 20.41
C LEU A 361 -22.58 -0.70 19.54
N THR A 362 -23.24 -1.55 18.75
CA THR A 362 -24.30 -1.14 17.80
C THR A 362 -25.72 -1.47 18.28
N GLY A 363 -25.86 -2.37 19.24
CA GLY A 363 -27.15 -2.87 19.74
C GLY A 363 -27.74 -4.06 18.94
N CYS A 364 -27.25 -4.33 17.73
CA CYS A 364 -27.72 -5.40 16.85
C CYS A 364 -26.59 -6.34 16.42
N PHE A 365 -26.90 -7.49 15.90
CA PHE A 365 -25.88 -8.39 15.35
C PHE A 365 -25.46 -7.92 13.94
N PRO A 366 -24.20 -8.23 13.50
CA PRO A 366 -23.72 -7.87 12.17
C PRO A 366 -24.52 -8.50 11.02
N SER A 367 -25.39 -9.46 11.30
CA SER A 367 -26.28 -10.16 10.34
C SER A 367 -27.68 -9.54 10.24
N GLU A 368 -28.01 -8.62 11.12
CA GLU A 368 -29.27 -7.87 11.16
C GLU A 368 -29.14 -6.56 10.38
#